data_04fac62522378b2627dabc0947582a51
#
_entry.id   04fac62522378b2627dabc0947582a51
#
_cell.length_a   1.000
_cell.length_b   1.000
_cell.length_c   1.000
_cell.angle_alpha   90.00
_cell.angle_beta   90.00
_cell.angle_gamma   90.00
#
_symmetry.space_group_name_H-M   'P 1'
#
loop_
_entity.id
_entity.type
_entity.pdbx_description
1 polymer ?
#
loop_
_entity_poly.entity_id
_entity_poly.type
_entity_poly.pdbx_seq_one_letter_code
_entity_poly.pdbx_strand_id
1 'polypeptide(L)'
;MPMKRIGALILLFLCVVISSAKLSAQTPLEKLRMTYSAIGGSQASVWIPYEAGIFRKYGLDVELLYVAGGGRAGQVVQSGEVPIGVFTGGAVINANLAGGDLVVIASSMNVMTFVVMARPEIKRVEDLKGKKIGVSRFGSATDFGLRYAEEKWPVKRQRDFTVIQSGGVTDVYNALRAGALDAAVVNAELAILARREGYRELVDIAKLGVNFPTSSIITTRSYIKRHENTVRKFIRAFVEGVHFGKTQRAQTIKIMQKYLRSSDATMFDELYEMYMVRNIPRIPRPSPESLKTVLDQMAETDPRVANLKPEQFIDGRFFQELEKEGFIQKLWK
;
A
#
# COMPACT_ATOMS: atom_id res chain seq x y z
N MET A 1 -84.68 2.83 -20.34
CA MET A 1 -83.68 2.98 -21.38
C MET A 1 -82.85 4.23 -21.06
N PRO A 2 -81.53 4.26 -21.17
CA PRO A 2 -80.44 3.22 -21.19
C PRO A 2 -79.41 3.48 -20.14
N MET A 3 -79.04 2.44 -19.38
CA MET A 3 -77.97 2.48 -18.41
C MET A 3 -77.00 1.29 -18.65
N LYS A 4 -76.37 1.19 -19.79
CA LYS A 4 -75.43 0.10 -20.14
C LYS A 4 -74.18 0.51 -20.93
N ARG A 5 -73.78 1.79 -20.93
CA ARG A 5 -72.57 2.22 -21.71
C ARG A 5 -71.50 2.96 -20.94
N ILE A 6 -71.55 3.03 -19.61
CA ILE A 6 -70.55 3.74 -18.79
C ILE A 6 -69.52 2.76 -18.13
N GLY A 7 -69.83 1.43 -18.10
CA GLY A 7 -68.92 0.45 -17.46
C GLY A 7 -67.72 0.01 -18.28
N ALA A 8 -67.68 0.27 -19.60
CA ALA A 8 -66.61 -0.24 -20.48
C ALA A 8 -65.39 0.69 -20.64
N LEU A 9 -65.53 1.99 -20.29
CA LEU A 9 -64.41 2.96 -20.44
C LEU A 9 -63.52 3.06 -19.23
N ILE A 10 -63.92 2.58 -18.06
CA ILE A 10 -63.12 2.63 -16.83
C ILE A 10 -62.17 1.44 -16.74
N LEU A 11 -62.44 0.32 -17.40
CA LEU A 11 -61.57 -0.84 -17.40
C LEU A 11 -60.37 -0.74 -18.35
N LEU A 12 -60.44 0.17 -19.35
CA LEU A 12 -59.37 0.34 -20.33
C LEU A 12 -58.28 1.32 -19.85
N PHE A 13 -58.54 2.13 -18.81
CA PHE A 13 -57.57 3.11 -18.28
C PHE A 13 -56.73 2.56 -17.11
N LEU A 14 -57.08 1.38 -16.59
CA LEU A 14 -56.33 0.76 -15.47
C LEU A 14 -55.22 -0.18 -15.93
N CYS A 15 -55.09 -0.46 -17.23
CA CYS A 15 -54.07 -1.36 -17.80
C CYS A 15 -52.84 -0.67 -18.37
N VAL A 16 -52.71 0.66 -18.32
CA VAL A 16 -51.62 1.41 -18.99
C VAL A 16 -50.61 2.04 -17.99
N VAL A 17 -50.77 1.88 -16.69
CA VAL A 17 -49.87 2.45 -15.68
C VAL A 17 -49.05 1.35 -14.98
N ILE A 18 -48.91 0.15 -15.56
CA ILE A 18 -47.77 -0.74 -15.23
C ILE A 18 -46.64 -0.33 -16.15
N SER A 19 -46.25 0.94 -16.10
CA SER A 19 -45.01 1.45 -16.65
C SER A 19 -43.87 0.80 -15.86
N SER A 20 -43.25 -0.17 -16.47
CA SER A 20 -41.82 -0.52 -16.47
C SER A 20 -40.96 0.30 -15.51
N ALA A 21 -41.16 0.18 -14.24
CA ALA A 21 -40.05 0.31 -13.29
C ALA A 21 -39.09 -0.86 -13.65
N LYS A 22 -38.20 -0.63 -14.62
CA LYS A 22 -37.00 -1.42 -14.75
C LYS A 22 -36.31 -1.29 -13.40
N LEU A 23 -36.67 -2.18 -12.50
CA LEU A 23 -35.89 -2.44 -11.31
C LEU A 23 -34.51 -2.83 -11.86
N SER A 24 -33.63 -1.84 -11.92
CA SER A 24 -32.24 -2.05 -12.30
C SER A 24 -31.70 -2.98 -11.23
N ALA A 25 -31.81 -4.28 -11.45
CA ALA A 25 -31.23 -5.27 -10.56
C ALA A 25 -29.74 -4.92 -10.50
N GLN A 26 -29.36 -4.27 -9.42
CA GLN A 26 -27.96 -3.95 -9.18
C GLN A 26 -27.22 -5.29 -9.17
N THR A 27 -26.32 -5.46 -10.14
CA THR A 27 -25.47 -6.66 -10.19
C THR A 27 -24.82 -6.81 -8.82
N PRO A 28 -24.95 -7.99 -8.17
CA PRO A 28 -24.35 -8.19 -6.86
C PRO A 28 -22.87 -7.84 -6.88
N LEU A 29 -22.41 -7.13 -5.86
CA LEU A 29 -21.01 -6.79 -5.74
C LEU A 29 -20.17 -8.06 -5.58
N GLU A 30 -19.06 -8.11 -6.29
CA GLU A 30 -18.09 -9.20 -6.20
C GLU A 30 -17.28 -9.05 -4.90
N LYS A 31 -17.34 -10.04 -4.02
CA LYS A 31 -16.58 -10.05 -2.77
C LYS A 31 -15.08 -10.21 -3.06
N LEU A 32 -14.27 -9.33 -2.48
CA LEU A 32 -12.82 -9.35 -2.62
C LEU A 32 -12.16 -9.06 -1.28
N ARG A 33 -11.33 -9.97 -0.78
CA ARG A 33 -10.45 -9.69 0.36
C ARG A 33 -9.15 -9.06 -0.12
N MET A 34 -8.70 -8.07 0.62
CA MET A 34 -7.44 -7.38 0.36
C MET A 34 -6.69 -7.14 1.66
N THR A 35 -5.36 -7.27 1.65
CA THR A 35 -4.53 -6.95 2.83
C THR A 35 -3.68 -5.70 2.62
N TYR A 36 -3.37 -5.02 3.74
CA TYR A 36 -2.35 -3.99 3.82
C TYR A 36 -1.37 -4.28 4.96
N SER A 37 -0.10 -3.89 4.77
CA SER A 37 1.01 -4.42 5.61
C SER A 37 1.54 -3.46 6.67
N ALA A 38 1.09 -2.20 6.69
CA ALA A 38 1.56 -1.21 7.64
C ALA A 38 0.45 -0.22 8.04
N ILE A 39 0.56 0.35 9.23
CA ILE A 39 -0.23 1.51 9.63
C ILE A 39 0.65 2.74 9.40
N GLY A 40 0.41 3.44 8.30
CA GLY A 40 1.17 4.59 7.85
C GLY A 40 0.61 5.17 6.55
N GLY A 41 0.86 6.44 6.27
CA GLY A 41 0.33 7.16 5.10
C GLY A 41 0.73 6.55 3.76
N SER A 42 1.77 5.72 3.74
CA SER A 42 2.13 4.92 2.56
C SER A 42 1.03 3.97 2.10
N GLN A 43 0.09 3.61 2.98
CA GLN A 43 -1.06 2.74 2.69
C GLN A 43 -2.33 3.54 2.32
N ALA A 44 -2.29 4.87 2.36
CA ALA A 44 -3.44 5.72 2.05
C ALA A 44 -4.02 5.45 0.66
N SER A 45 -3.19 5.04 -0.30
CA SER A 45 -3.61 4.70 -1.67
C SER A 45 -4.67 3.59 -1.74
N VAL A 46 -4.83 2.76 -0.71
CA VAL A 46 -5.87 1.73 -0.65
C VAL A 46 -6.97 2.05 0.36
N TRP A 47 -6.66 2.78 1.43
CA TRP A 47 -7.68 3.26 2.36
C TRP A 47 -8.65 4.23 1.69
N ILE A 48 -8.13 5.11 0.81
CA ILE A 48 -8.92 6.11 0.10
C ILE A 48 -9.99 5.48 -0.79
N PRO A 49 -9.68 4.62 -1.77
CA PRO A 49 -10.72 4.02 -2.61
C PRO A 49 -11.69 3.12 -1.81
N TYR A 50 -11.24 2.55 -0.70
CA TYR A 50 -12.09 1.79 0.20
C TYR A 50 -13.12 2.68 0.91
N GLU A 51 -12.68 3.73 1.61
CA GLU A 51 -13.54 4.62 2.38
C GLU A 51 -14.41 5.53 1.52
N ALA A 52 -13.92 5.94 0.35
CA ALA A 52 -14.67 6.73 -0.62
C ALA A 52 -15.68 5.89 -1.45
N GLY A 53 -15.79 4.58 -1.19
CA GLY A 53 -16.71 3.70 -1.89
C GLY A 53 -16.36 3.45 -3.36
N ILE A 54 -15.14 3.79 -3.79
CA ILE A 54 -14.71 3.68 -5.19
C ILE A 54 -14.64 2.21 -5.62
N PHE A 55 -14.22 1.29 -4.76
CA PHE A 55 -14.26 -0.14 -5.08
C PHE A 55 -15.69 -0.61 -5.38
N ARG A 56 -16.69 -0.16 -4.61
CA ARG A 56 -18.11 -0.48 -4.84
C ARG A 56 -18.63 0.10 -6.16
N LYS A 57 -18.18 1.30 -6.54
CA LYS A 57 -18.49 1.92 -7.85
C LYS A 57 -18.08 1.00 -9.00
N TYR A 58 -16.99 0.25 -8.85
CA TYR A 58 -16.50 -0.71 -9.85
C TYR A 58 -16.98 -2.15 -9.62
N GLY A 59 -18.00 -2.34 -8.77
CA GLY A 59 -18.64 -3.63 -8.54
C GLY A 59 -17.88 -4.56 -7.61
N LEU A 60 -16.96 -4.03 -6.77
CA LEU A 60 -16.19 -4.80 -5.80
C LEU A 60 -16.64 -4.47 -4.37
N ASP A 61 -16.99 -5.50 -3.58
CA ASP A 61 -17.20 -5.41 -2.15
C ASP A 61 -15.91 -5.87 -1.43
N VAL A 62 -15.05 -4.89 -1.14
CA VAL A 62 -13.71 -5.16 -0.59
C VAL A 62 -13.78 -5.29 0.93
N GLU A 63 -13.22 -6.38 1.46
CA GLU A 63 -12.86 -6.54 2.87
C GLU A 63 -11.37 -6.23 3.03
N LEU A 64 -11.05 -5.17 3.80
CA LEU A 64 -9.68 -4.69 3.97
C LEU A 64 -9.09 -5.18 5.30
N LEU A 65 -8.04 -6.01 5.24
CA LEU A 65 -7.44 -6.71 6.36
C LEU A 65 -6.01 -6.19 6.66
N TYR A 66 -5.71 -5.94 7.92
CA TYR A 66 -4.36 -5.61 8.34
C TYR A 66 -3.54 -6.86 8.62
N VAL A 67 -2.41 -7.02 7.93
CA VAL A 67 -1.42 -8.10 8.15
C VAL A 67 -0.04 -7.48 8.32
N ALA A 68 0.43 -7.37 9.56
CA ALA A 68 1.66 -6.67 9.89
C ALA A 68 2.90 -7.24 9.18
N GLY A 69 3.61 -6.36 8.44
CA GLY A 69 4.88 -6.63 7.77
C GLY A 69 4.75 -7.31 6.41
N GLY A 70 5.51 -6.79 5.43
CA GLY A 70 5.42 -7.19 4.02
C GLY A 70 5.68 -8.68 3.77
N GLY A 71 6.61 -9.31 4.50
CA GLY A 71 6.89 -10.74 4.35
C GLY A 71 5.68 -11.62 4.71
N ARG A 72 4.99 -11.33 5.82
CA ARG A 72 3.78 -12.06 6.21
C ARG A 72 2.61 -11.79 5.26
N ALA A 73 2.43 -10.53 4.86
CA ALA A 73 1.41 -10.18 3.87
C ALA A 73 1.64 -10.94 2.54
N GLY A 74 2.90 -11.06 2.10
CA GLY A 74 3.27 -11.85 0.94
C GLY A 74 2.92 -13.32 1.07
N GLN A 75 3.16 -13.94 2.24
CA GLN A 75 2.78 -15.34 2.50
C GLN A 75 1.26 -15.55 2.41
N VAL A 76 0.47 -14.64 3.00
CA VAL A 76 -1.01 -14.70 2.98
C VAL A 76 -1.55 -14.54 1.54
N VAL A 77 -0.94 -13.67 0.73
CA VAL A 77 -1.33 -13.53 -0.69
C VAL A 77 -0.87 -14.75 -1.50
N GLN A 78 0.34 -15.25 -1.25
CA GLN A 78 0.87 -16.45 -1.94
C GLN A 78 0.04 -17.72 -1.65
N SER A 79 -0.49 -17.87 -0.43
CA SER A 79 -1.38 -19.00 -0.08
C SER A 79 -2.74 -18.94 -0.78
N GLY A 80 -3.12 -17.78 -1.34
CA GLY A 80 -4.44 -17.53 -1.93
C GLY A 80 -5.55 -17.25 -0.91
N GLU A 81 -5.25 -17.16 0.37
CA GLU A 81 -6.21 -16.79 1.41
C GLU A 81 -6.76 -15.39 1.21
N VAL A 82 -5.89 -14.45 0.84
CA VAL A 82 -6.24 -13.08 0.45
C VAL A 82 -5.65 -12.80 -0.93
N PRO A 83 -6.47 -12.61 -1.97
CA PRO A 83 -5.98 -12.58 -3.35
C PRO A 83 -5.15 -11.36 -3.74
N ILE A 84 -5.33 -10.21 -3.07
CA ILE A 84 -4.63 -8.96 -3.38
C ILE A 84 -4.09 -8.36 -2.09
N GLY A 85 -2.87 -7.81 -2.15
CA GLY A 85 -2.29 -7.10 -1.01
C GLY A 85 -1.52 -5.86 -1.40
N VAL A 86 -1.34 -4.93 -0.44
CA VAL A 86 -0.41 -3.81 -0.56
C VAL A 86 0.72 -3.98 0.46
N PHE A 87 1.92 -4.19 -0.07
CA PHE A 87 3.14 -4.39 0.71
C PHE A 87 4.38 -4.12 -0.15
N THR A 88 5.57 -4.28 0.43
CA THR A 88 6.83 -4.01 -0.27
C THR A 88 7.09 -4.99 -1.42
N GLY A 89 7.55 -4.47 -2.55
CA GLY A 89 7.92 -5.28 -3.72
C GLY A 89 9.05 -6.28 -3.46
N GLY A 90 9.92 -6.06 -2.48
CA GLY A 90 10.95 -7.01 -2.09
C GLY A 90 10.41 -8.35 -1.59
N ALA A 91 9.21 -8.36 -1.00
CA ALA A 91 8.55 -9.60 -0.58
C ALA A 91 8.17 -10.49 -1.78
N VAL A 92 7.92 -9.88 -2.95
CA VAL A 92 7.62 -10.61 -4.20
C VAL A 92 8.83 -11.44 -4.64
N ILE A 93 10.02 -10.84 -4.61
CA ILE A 93 11.27 -11.52 -5.00
C ILE A 93 11.51 -12.71 -4.06
N ASN A 94 11.45 -12.48 -2.75
CA ASN A 94 11.65 -13.53 -1.75
C ASN A 94 10.67 -14.70 -1.92
N ALA A 95 9.38 -14.42 -2.11
CA ALA A 95 8.36 -15.45 -2.32
C ALA A 95 8.63 -16.27 -3.60
N ASN A 96 9.00 -15.59 -4.69
CA ASN A 96 9.23 -16.25 -5.97
C ASN A 96 10.53 -17.08 -5.96
N LEU A 97 11.55 -16.68 -5.23
CA LEU A 97 12.74 -17.51 -4.98
C LEU A 97 12.41 -18.79 -4.19
N ALA A 98 11.34 -18.79 -3.42
CA ALA A 98 10.80 -19.95 -2.71
C ALA A 98 9.76 -20.74 -3.53
N GLY A 99 9.66 -20.49 -4.84
CA GLY A 99 8.73 -21.19 -5.73
C GLY A 99 7.33 -20.56 -5.83
N GLY A 100 7.15 -19.34 -5.33
CA GLY A 100 5.90 -18.59 -5.47
C GLY A 100 5.70 -17.99 -6.86
N ASP A 101 4.52 -17.39 -7.08
CA ASP A 101 4.13 -16.73 -8.33
C ASP A 101 3.59 -15.32 -8.14
N LEU A 102 4.04 -14.64 -7.06
CA LEU A 102 3.65 -13.26 -6.79
C LEU A 102 4.09 -12.31 -7.91
N VAL A 103 3.28 -11.30 -8.17
CA VAL A 103 3.53 -10.29 -9.21
C VAL A 103 3.02 -8.92 -8.77
N VAL A 104 3.81 -7.88 -9.06
CA VAL A 104 3.43 -6.47 -8.85
C VAL A 104 2.56 -6.01 -10.01
N ILE A 105 1.36 -5.52 -9.71
CA ILE A 105 0.42 -5.01 -10.72
C ILE A 105 0.23 -3.49 -10.65
N ALA A 106 0.68 -2.84 -9.56
CA ALA A 106 0.77 -1.38 -9.41
C ALA A 106 1.80 -1.01 -8.34
N SER A 107 2.31 0.23 -8.35
CA SER A 107 3.21 0.76 -7.32
C SER A 107 2.77 2.16 -6.94
N SER A 108 2.20 2.30 -5.73
CA SER A 108 1.75 3.60 -5.23
C SER A 108 2.85 4.43 -4.61
N MET A 109 3.94 3.82 -4.17
CA MET A 109 5.06 4.55 -3.60
C MET A 109 6.38 3.83 -3.84
N ASN A 110 7.29 4.54 -4.53
CA ASN A 110 8.61 4.01 -4.92
C ASN A 110 9.76 4.71 -4.17
N VAL A 111 9.51 5.23 -2.97
CA VAL A 111 10.51 5.85 -2.11
C VAL A 111 10.36 5.34 -0.68
N MET A 112 11.44 5.29 0.07
CA MET A 112 11.45 4.93 1.48
C MET A 112 11.25 6.18 2.33
N THR A 113 10.09 6.34 2.96
CA THR A 113 9.81 7.41 3.91
C THR A 113 10.05 6.96 5.36
N PHE A 114 11.19 6.30 5.59
CA PHE A 114 11.57 5.81 6.90
C PHE A 114 12.70 6.65 7.51
N VAL A 115 12.74 6.65 8.84
CA VAL A 115 13.73 7.35 9.63
C VAL A 115 14.28 6.38 10.69
N VAL A 116 15.59 6.38 10.88
CA VAL A 116 16.23 5.71 12.02
C VAL A 116 16.16 6.68 13.21
N MET A 117 15.25 6.41 14.13
CA MET A 117 15.12 7.14 15.38
C MET A 117 15.87 6.40 16.49
N ALA A 118 16.54 7.13 17.37
CA ALA A 118 17.33 6.56 18.46
C ALA A 118 17.09 7.29 19.79
N ARG A 119 17.46 6.68 20.88
CA ARG A 119 17.46 7.29 22.21
C ARG A 119 18.34 8.55 22.23
N PRO A 120 18.05 9.53 23.10
CA PRO A 120 18.72 10.84 23.11
C PRO A 120 20.25 10.77 23.28
N GLU A 121 20.75 9.76 23.99
CA GLU A 121 22.19 9.53 24.24
C GLU A 121 22.95 9.04 23.00
N ILE A 122 22.27 8.44 22.02
CA ILE A 122 22.86 7.99 20.75
C ILE A 122 22.84 9.16 19.77
N LYS A 123 24.00 9.76 19.54
CA LYS A 123 24.12 11.02 18.79
C LYS A 123 24.53 10.81 17.34
N ARG A 124 25.20 9.70 17.03
CA ARG A 124 25.74 9.33 15.73
C ARG A 124 25.72 7.82 15.55
N VAL A 125 25.90 7.37 14.31
CA VAL A 125 25.77 5.94 13.97
C VAL A 125 26.83 5.06 14.65
N GLU A 126 27.98 5.63 14.99
CA GLU A 126 29.05 4.93 15.70
C GLU A 126 28.64 4.54 17.13
N ASP A 127 27.73 5.30 17.74
CA ASP A 127 27.21 5.04 19.08
C ASP A 127 26.27 3.82 19.12
N LEU A 128 25.95 3.25 17.94
CA LEU A 128 25.14 2.03 17.83
C LEU A 128 25.91 0.74 18.18
N LYS A 129 27.22 0.80 18.44
CA LYS A 129 27.99 -0.36 18.88
C LYS A 129 27.42 -0.98 20.16
N GLY A 130 27.16 -2.28 20.12
CA GLY A 130 26.54 -3.03 21.23
C GLY A 130 25.04 -2.77 21.41
N LYS A 131 24.39 -2.01 20.52
CA LYS A 131 22.99 -1.59 20.63
C LYS A 131 22.04 -2.47 19.84
N LYS A 132 20.74 -2.35 20.16
CA LYS A 132 19.65 -3.07 19.49
C LYS A 132 18.86 -2.10 18.61
N ILE A 133 18.76 -2.40 17.33
CA ILE A 133 17.99 -1.63 16.36
C ILE A 133 16.76 -2.43 15.94
N GLY A 134 15.57 -1.84 16.05
CA GLY A 134 14.32 -2.48 15.66
C GLY A 134 13.96 -2.26 14.20
N VAL A 135 13.47 -3.34 13.56
CA VAL A 135 12.77 -3.31 12.27
C VAL A 135 11.44 -4.04 12.39
N SER A 136 10.50 -3.83 11.47
CA SER A 136 9.21 -4.51 11.56
C SER A 136 9.38 -6.02 11.40
N ARG A 137 9.86 -6.46 10.25
CA ARG A 137 10.21 -7.87 9.96
C ARG A 137 11.40 -7.92 9.01
N PHE A 138 12.16 -9.00 9.08
CA PHE A 138 13.20 -9.23 8.07
C PHE A 138 12.56 -9.37 6.68
N GLY A 139 13.19 -8.77 5.66
CA GLY A 139 12.66 -8.68 4.30
C GLY A 139 11.52 -7.66 4.12
N SER A 140 11.19 -6.85 5.14
CA SER A 140 10.26 -5.73 5.01
C SER A 140 10.97 -4.46 4.55
N ALA A 141 10.18 -3.41 4.19
CA ALA A 141 10.74 -2.12 3.79
C ALA A 141 11.62 -1.48 4.88
N THR A 142 11.33 -1.68 6.17
CA THR A 142 12.17 -1.17 7.26
C THR A 142 13.51 -1.88 7.35
N ASP A 143 13.55 -3.18 7.10
CA ASP A 143 14.80 -3.95 7.06
C ASP A 143 15.66 -3.59 5.84
N PHE A 144 15.04 -3.50 4.66
CA PHE A 144 15.73 -3.03 3.45
C PHE A 144 16.26 -1.61 3.63
N GLY A 145 15.46 -0.69 4.19
CA GLY A 145 15.90 0.67 4.47
C GLY A 145 17.08 0.76 5.41
N LEU A 146 17.09 -0.06 6.47
CA LEU A 146 18.23 -0.14 7.38
C LEU A 146 19.48 -0.70 6.68
N ARG A 147 19.34 -1.78 5.86
CA ARG A 147 20.47 -2.35 5.09
C ARG A 147 21.08 -1.29 4.19
N TYR A 148 20.26 -0.56 3.46
CA TYR A 148 20.70 0.48 2.56
C TYR A 148 21.42 1.64 3.29
N ALA A 149 20.90 2.04 4.45
CA ALA A 149 21.54 3.07 5.25
C ALA A 149 22.91 2.60 5.79
N GLU A 150 22.98 1.37 6.30
CA GLU A 150 24.21 0.82 6.90
C GLU A 150 25.32 0.51 5.90
N GLU A 151 25.03 0.44 4.58
CA GLU A 151 26.10 0.33 3.55
C GLU A 151 27.14 1.44 3.69
N LYS A 152 26.70 2.64 4.05
CA LYS A 152 27.55 3.84 4.22
C LYS A 152 28.04 4.05 5.65
N TRP A 153 27.66 3.16 6.60
CA TRP A 153 28.04 3.31 7.99
C TRP A 153 29.35 2.60 8.31
N PRO A 154 30.16 3.14 9.25
CA PRO A 154 31.36 2.46 9.74
C PRO A 154 31.04 1.27 10.65
N VAL A 155 29.81 1.15 11.13
CA VAL A 155 29.26 0.05 11.97
C VAL A 155 28.35 -0.84 11.16
N LYS A 156 28.36 -2.15 11.41
CA LYS A 156 27.63 -3.15 10.63
C LYS A 156 26.80 -4.06 11.53
N ARG A 157 25.62 -4.47 11.03
CA ARG A 157 24.77 -5.47 11.73
C ARG A 157 25.52 -6.76 12.02
N GLN A 158 25.13 -7.46 13.06
CA GLN A 158 25.71 -8.72 13.55
C GLN A 158 27.16 -8.61 14.06
N ARG A 159 27.96 -7.65 13.60
CA ARG A 159 29.31 -7.39 14.12
C ARG A 159 29.29 -6.34 15.23
N ASP A 160 28.66 -5.20 14.98
CA ASP A 160 28.69 -4.03 15.87
C ASP A 160 27.36 -3.79 16.59
N PHE A 161 26.22 -4.15 15.99
CA PHE A 161 24.90 -4.02 16.59
C PHE A 161 23.96 -5.17 16.20
N THR A 162 22.91 -5.36 16.98
CA THR A 162 21.91 -6.41 16.75
C THR A 162 20.65 -5.81 16.14
N VAL A 163 20.10 -6.45 15.09
CA VAL A 163 18.80 -6.10 14.52
C VAL A 163 17.72 -7.02 15.08
N ILE A 164 16.64 -6.42 15.60
CA ILE A 164 15.50 -7.12 16.21
C ILE A 164 14.25 -6.87 15.38
N GLN A 165 13.54 -7.94 15.02
CA GLN A 165 12.21 -7.79 14.41
C GLN A 165 11.12 -7.77 15.48
N SER A 166 10.19 -6.80 15.40
CA SER A 166 9.20 -6.54 16.47
C SER A 166 7.74 -6.66 16.00
N GLY A 167 7.47 -7.00 14.73
CA GLY A 167 6.11 -7.13 14.23
C GLY A 167 5.72 -6.03 13.24
N GLY A 168 4.88 -5.08 13.64
CA GLY A 168 4.53 -3.91 12.85
C GLY A 168 5.43 -2.71 13.16
N VAL A 169 5.39 -1.66 12.34
CA VAL A 169 6.18 -0.43 12.57
C VAL A 169 5.79 0.23 13.91
N THR A 170 4.51 0.17 14.28
CA THR A 170 4.02 0.65 15.58
C THR A 170 4.62 -0.15 16.74
N ASP A 171 4.77 -1.48 16.58
CA ASP A 171 5.36 -2.33 17.60
C ASP A 171 6.85 -2.01 17.79
N VAL A 172 7.55 -1.72 16.70
CA VAL A 172 8.97 -1.27 16.74
C VAL A 172 9.09 0.03 17.54
N TYR A 173 8.21 1.01 17.27
CA TYR A 173 8.19 2.27 17.99
C TYR A 173 7.87 2.08 19.49
N ASN A 174 6.88 1.26 19.81
CA ASN A 174 6.53 0.95 21.19
C ASN A 174 7.69 0.25 21.93
N ALA A 175 8.43 -0.64 21.27
CA ALA A 175 9.61 -1.29 21.82
C ALA A 175 10.76 -0.29 22.09
N LEU A 176 10.93 0.73 21.22
CA LEU A 176 11.86 1.85 21.46
C LEU A 176 11.43 2.65 22.71
N ARG A 177 10.15 3.02 22.81
CA ARG A 177 9.61 3.76 23.97
C ARG A 177 9.72 2.98 25.27
N ALA A 178 9.49 1.67 25.23
CA ALA A 178 9.63 0.79 26.39
C ALA A 178 11.08 0.52 26.79
N GLY A 179 12.07 0.98 26.00
CA GLY A 179 13.47 0.77 26.28
C GLY A 179 13.99 -0.62 25.90
N ALA A 180 13.21 -1.44 25.24
CA ALA A 180 13.64 -2.74 24.72
C ALA A 180 14.59 -2.61 23.50
N LEU A 181 14.51 -1.49 22.79
CA LEU A 181 15.37 -1.10 21.69
C LEU A 181 16.10 0.19 21.99
N ASP A 182 17.28 0.35 21.42
CA ASP A 182 18.10 1.56 21.50
C ASP A 182 17.84 2.49 20.30
N ALA A 183 17.52 1.91 19.14
CA ALA A 183 17.10 2.63 17.95
C ALA A 183 16.00 1.84 17.20
N ALA A 184 15.28 2.51 16.32
CA ALA A 184 14.15 1.94 15.59
C ALA A 184 14.02 2.55 14.20
N VAL A 185 13.74 1.73 13.20
CA VAL A 185 13.35 2.20 11.88
C VAL A 185 11.83 2.39 11.85
N VAL A 186 11.40 3.64 11.80
CA VAL A 186 9.99 4.02 11.86
C VAL A 186 9.57 4.81 10.62
N ASN A 187 8.27 4.87 10.35
CA ASN A 187 7.72 5.72 9.29
C ASN A 187 7.67 7.20 9.70
N ALA A 188 7.34 8.07 8.77
CA ALA A 188 7.37 9.51 8.97
C ALA A 188 6.47 9.96 10.13
N GLU A 189 5.27 9.38 10.28
CA GLU A 189 4.32 9.68 11.34
C GLU A 189 4.92 9.43 12.72
N LEU A 190 5.48 8.25 12.90
CA LEU A 190 6.10 7.86 14.17
C LEU A 190 7.41 8.61 14.41
N ALA A 191 8.14 9.00 13.37
CA ALA A 191 9.32 9.85 13.50
C ALA A 191 8.94 11.26 14.00
N ILE A 192 7.81 11.83 13.55
CA ILE A 192 7.28 13.11 14.06
C ILE A 192 6.99 12.98 15.56
N LEU A 193 6.29 11.92 15.97
CA LEU A 193 5.98 11.66 17.38
C LEU A 193 7.27 11.44 18.21
N ALA A 194 8.18 10.61 17.72
CA ALA A 194 9.45 10.33 18.39
C ALA A 194 10.28 11.61 18.62
N ARG A 195 10.37 12.50 17.61
CA ARG A 195 11.04 13.81 17.79
C ARG A 195 10.41 14.65 18.89
N ARG A 196 9.08 14.70 18.99
CA ARG A 196 8.35 15.41 20.07
C ARG A 196 8.59 14.79 21.44
N GLU A 197 8.84 13.48 21.51
CA GLU A 197 9.19 12.76 22.74
C GLU A 197 10.69 12.82 23.07
N GLY A 198 11.50 13.56 22.29
CA GLY A 198 12.92 13.79 22.55
C GLY A 198 13.87 12.74 21.96
N TYR A 199 13.35 11.77 21.18
CA TYR A 199 14.21 10.83 20.45
C TYR A 199 14.95 11.55 19.33
N ARG A 200 16.12 11.05 18.99
CA ARG A 200 17.02 11.64 18.00
C ARG A 200 16.85 10.98 16.63
N GLU A 201 16.75 11.81 15.60
CA GLU A 201 16.86 11.34 14.22
C GLU A 201 18.36 11.09 13.91
N LEU A 202 18.73 9.84 13.65
CA LEU A 202 20.08 9.49 13.20
C LEU A 202 20.21 9.56 11.69
N VAL A 203 19.23 9.02 10.96
CA VAL A 203 19.24 8.98 9.50
C VAL A 203 17.82 9.09 8.97
N ASP A 204 17.60 10.04 8.08
CA ASP A 204 16.41 10.11 7.22
C ASP A 204 16.70 9.32 5.94
N ILE A 205 16.13 8.12 5.84
CA ILE A 205 16.36 7.21 4.71
C ILE A 205 15.80 7.80 3.41
N ALA A 206 14.74 8.63 3.49
CA ALA A 206 14.19 9.31 2.32
C ALA A 206 15.22 10.22 1.63
N LYS A 207 16.11 10.85 2.39
CA LYS A 207 17.18 11.71 1.88
C LYS A 207 18.31 10.95 1.16
N LEU A 208 18.34 9.62 1.28
CA LEU A 208 19.32 8.80 0.56
C LEU A 208 18.97 8.65 -0.93
N GLY A 209 17.78 9.08 -1.36
CA GLY A 209 17.37 9.10 -2.76
C GLY A 209 17.11 7.72 -3.37
N VAL A 210 16.75 6.74 -2.54
CA VAL A 210 16.56 5.35 -2.97
C VAL A 210 15.22 5.17 -3.66
N ASN A 211 15.26 4.71 -4.89
CA ASN A 211 14.08 4.24 -5.59
C ASN A 211 13.76 2.81 -5.10
N PHE A 212 12.70 2.64 -4.34
CA PHE A 212 12.38 1.39 -3.65
C PHE A 212 10.86 1.16 -3.63
N PRO A 213 10.35 -0.04 -3.96
CA PRO A 213 8.91 -0.32 -4.06
C PRO A 213 8.29 -0.51 -2.66
N THR A 214 8.16 0.59 -1.92
CA THR A 214 7.67 0.63 -0.53
C THR A 214 6.22 0.16 -0.43
N SER A 215 5.35 0.60 -1.37
CA SER A 215 3.95 0.21 -1.42
C SER A 215 3.58 -0.20 -2.83
N SER A 216 3.49 -1.50 -3.04
CA SER A 216 3.10 -2.11 -4.31
C SER A 216 1.82 -2.91 -4.13
N ILE A 217 0.93 -2.86 -5.11
CA ILE A 217 -0.23 -3.75 -5.22
C ILE A 217 0.25 -5.06 -5.83
N ILE A 218 0.02 -6.13 -5.11
CA ILE A 218 0.58 -7.44 -5.42
C ILE A 218 -0.53 -8.49 -5.39
N THR A 219 -0.46 -9.42 -6.32
CA THR A 219 -1.32 -10.60 -6.42
C THR A 219 -0.49 -11.78 -6.92
N THR A 220 -1.11 -12.91 -7.22
CA THR A 220 -0.46 -14.06 -7.89
C THR A 220 -0.79 -14.10 -9.38
N ARG A 221 0.12 -14.59 -10.21
CA ARG A 221 -0.16 -14.81 -11.64
C ARG A 221 -1.30 -15.80 -11.83
N SER A 222 -1.37 -16.80 -10.98
CA SER A 222 -2.46 -17.79 -10.98
C SER A 222 -3.81 -17.15 -10.63
N TYR A 223 -3.87 -16.16 -9.73
CA TYR A 223 -5.10 -15.41 -9.46
C TYR A 223 -5.51 -14.56 -10.67
N ILE A 224 -4.57 -13.84 -11.27
CA ILE A 224 -4.84 -13.05 -12.48
C ILE A 224 -5.44 -13.94 -13.58
N LYS A 225 -4.84 -15.11 -13.82
CA LYS A 225 -5.32 -16.05 -14.86
C LYS A 225 -6.78 -16.46 -14.65
N ARG A 226 -7.22 -16.65 -13.40
CA ARG A 226 -8.58 -17.08 -13.07
C ARG A 226 -9.58 -15.93 -12.91
N HIS A 227 -9.11 -14.73 -12.53
CA HIS A 227 -9.93 -13.58 -12.12
C HIS A 227 -9.49 -12.29 -12.77
N GLU A 228 -9.14 -12.32 -14.04
CA GLU A 228 -8.57 -11.16 -14.76
C GLU A 228 -9.50 -9.94 -14.74
N ASN A 229 -10.81 -10.17 -14.89
CA ASN A 229 -11.80 -9.08 -14.84
C ASN A 229 -11.88 -8.42 -13.44
N THR A 230 -11.74 -9.19 -12.37
CA THR A 230 -11.66 -8.67 -10.99
C THR A 230 -10.46 -7.75 -10.83
N VAL A 231 -9.30 -8.18 -11.36
CA VAL A 231 -8.06 -7.38 -11.33
C VAL A 231 -8.21 -6.10 -12.15
N ARG A 232 -8.86 -6.14 -13.34
CA ARG A 232 -9.16 -4.91 -14.12
C ARG A 232 -10.04 -3.93 -13.35
N LYS A 233 -11.13 -4.40 -12.74
CA LYS A 233 -11.99 -3.58 -11.89
C LYS A 233 -11.21 -2.97 -10.74
N PHE A 234 -10.36 -3.78 -10.08
CA PHE A 234 -9.54 -3.34 -8.97
C PHE A 234 -8.55 -2.24 -9.39
N ILE A 235 -7.77 -2.44 -10.46
CA ILE A 235 -6.79 -1.45 -10.92
C ILE A 235 -7.48 -0.15 -11.34
N ARG A 236 -8.64 -0.23 -12.00
CA ARG A 236 -9.43 0.95 -12.36
C ARG A 236 -9.88 1.74 -11.12
N ALA A 237 -10.42 1.05 -10.11
CA ALA A 237 -10.81 1.64 -8.84
C ALA A 237 -9.59 2.24 -8.09
N PHE A 238 -8.46 1.54 -8.11
CA PHE A 238 -7.22 1.98 -7.47
C PHE A 238 -6.67 3.28 -8.10
N VAL A 239 -6.64 3.38 -9.43
CA VAL A 239 -6.20 4.58 -10.16
C VAL A 239 -7.14 5.77 -9.86
N GLU A 240 -8.47 5.55 -9.87
CA GLU A 240 -9.42 6.58 -9.47
C GLU A 240 -9.27 6.96 -8.00
N GLY A 241 -8.98 6.01 -7.12
CA GLY A 241 -8.68 6.27 -5.70
C GLY A 241 -7.46 7.16 -5.50
N VAL A 242 -6.40 6.97 -6.28
CA VAL A 242 -5.23 7.85 -6.28
C VAL A 242 -5.60 9.26 -6.76
N HIS A 243 -6.39 9.38 -7.81
CA HIS A 243 -6.91 10.67 -8.28
C HIS A 243 -7.73 11.37 -7.19
N PHE A 244 -8.69 10.66 -6.58
CA PHE A 244 -9.48 11.17 -5.46
C PHE A 244 -8.59 11.68 -4.34
N GLY A 245 -7.60 10.88 -3.93
CA GLY A 245 -6.66 11.24 -2.87
C GLY A 245 -5.91 12.54 -3.13
N LYS A 246 -5.55 12.79 -4.38
CA LYS A 246 -4.83 14.01 -4.80
C LYS A 246 -5.72 15.24 -4.97
N THR A 247 -7.01 15.05 -5.27
CA THR A 247 -7.94 16.14 -5.59
C THR A 247 -8.89 16.47 -4.45
N GLN A 248 -9.13 15.55 -3.52
CA GLN A 248 -10.06 15.70 -2.40
C GLN A 248 -9.31 15.77 -1.05
N ARG A 249 -8.47 16.83 -0.89
CA ARG A 249 -7.57 16.99 0.28
C ARG A 249 -8.26 16.76 1.63
N ALA A 250 -9.36 17.47 1.89
CA ALA A 250 -10.02 17.41 3.19
C ALA A 250 -10.56 16.01 3.53
N GLN A 251 -11.15 15.34 2.55
CA GLN A 251 -11.65 13.97 2.71
C GLN A 251 -10.50 12.98 2.89
N THR A 252 -9.43 13.13 2.13
CA THR A 252 -8.22 12.32 2.23
C THR A 252 -7.58 12.43 3.61
N ILE A 253 -7.45 13.64 4.15
CA ILE A 253 -6.94 13.86 5.50
C ILE A 253 -7.83 13.16 6.53
N LYS A 254 -9.16 13.29 6.45
CA LYS A 254 -10.09 12.58 7.36
C LYS A 254 -9.92 11.05 7.30
N ILE A 255 -9.71 10.49 6.12
CA ILE A 255 -9.44 9.07 5.95
C ILE A 255 -8.12 8.71 6.63
N MET A 256 -7.04 9.46 6.39
CA MET A 256 -5.74 9.21 7.03
C MET A 256 -5.84 9.32 8.55
N GLN A 257 -6.56 10.31 9.09
CA GLN A 257 -6.82 10.47 10.53
C GLN A 257 -7.49 9.25 11.15
N LYS A 258 -8.49 8.67 10.46
CA LYS A 258 -9.19 7.47 10.88
C LYS A 258 -8.23 6.29 11.09
N TYR A 259 -7.37 6.01 10.12
CA TYR A 259 -6.45 4.86 10.14
C TYR A 259 -5.25 5.08 11.06
N LEU A 260 -4.74 6.32 11.12
CA LEU A 260 -3.60 6.67 11.97
C LEU A 260 -4.02 7.01 13.42
N ARG A 261 -5.33 7.05 13.69
CA ARG A 261 -5.93 7.31 15.01
C ARG A 261 -5.38 8.57 15.68
N SER A 262 -5.25 9.64 14.92
CA SER A 262 -4.77 10.94 15.37
C SER A 262 -5.61 12.06 14.75
N SER A 263 -5.73 13.18 15.42
CA SER A 263 -6.42 14.38 14.95
C SER A 263 -5.50 15.61 14.84
N ASP A 264 -4.19 15.40 14.90
CA ASP A 264 -3.17 16.48 14.82
C ASP A 264 -3.16 17.12 13.42
N ALA A 265 -3.82 18.24 13.27
CA ALA A 265 -4.01 18.91 11.98
C ALA A 265 -2.67 19.25 11.29
N THR A 266 -1.69 19.77 12.04
CA THR A 266 -0.38 20.13 11.50
C THR A 266 0.35 18.89 10.96
N MET A 267 0.33 17.80 11.71
CA MET A 267 0.91 16.54 11.25
C MET A 267 0.24 16.05 9.97
N PHE A 268 -1.09 16.10 9.87
CA PHE A 268 -1.80 15.62 8.69
C PHE A 268 -1.63 16.50 7.46
N ASP A 269 -1.43 17.80 7.62
CA ASP A 269 -1.05 18.68 6.52
C ASP A 269 0.32 18.29 5.95
N GLU A 270 1.32 18.03 6.80
CA GLU A 270 2.64 17.55 6.39
C GLU A 270 2.58 16.17 5.72
N LEU A 271 1.80 15.23 6.29
CA LEU A 271 1.65 13.88 5.74
C LEU A 271 0.92 13.88 4.39
N TYR A 272 -0.10 14.73 4.21
CA TYR A 272 -0.76 14.87 2.93
C TYR A 272 0.21 15.35 1.84
N GLU A 273 0.97 16.41 2.14
CA GLU A 273 2.00 16.94 1.23
C GLU A 273 3.07 15.88 0.92
N MET A 274 3.52 15.15 1.93
CA MET A 274 4.52 14.10 1.76
C MET A 274 4.00 12.95 0.91
N TYR A 275 2.85 12.36 1.27
CA TYR A 275 2.36 11.15 0.61
C TYR A 275 1.62 11.48 -0.68
N MET A 276 0.58 12.29 -0.62
CA MET A 276 -0.31 12.47 -1.78
C MET A 276 0.27 13.42 -2.82
N VAL A 277 0.96 14.47 -2.41
CA VAL A 277 1.47 15.45 -3.38
C VAL A 277 2.81 14.99 -3.97
N ARG A 278 3.80 14.68 -3.11
CA ARG A 278 5.18 14.43 -3.56
C ARG A 278 5.49 13.01 -3.96
N ASN A 279 5.01 12.00 -3.19
CA ASN A 279 5.53 10.63 -3.30
C ASN A 279 4.62 9.63 -4.01
N ILE A 280 3.30 9.75 -3.90
CA ILE A 280 2.39 8.91 -4.67
C ILE A 280 2.26 9.48 -6.09
N PRO A 281 2.62 8.75 -7.15
CA PRO A 281 2.55 9.25 -8.52
C PRO A 281 1.09 9.39 -8.98
N ARG A 282 0.83 10.29 -9.95
CA ARG A 282 -0.50 10.42 -10.59
C ARG A 282 -0.94 9.11 -11.24
N ILE A 283 -0.01 8.38 -11.81
CA ILE A 283 -0.25 7.10 -12.47
C ILE A 283 0.64 6.07 -11.75
N PRO A 284 0.06 5.25 -10.87
CA PRO A 284 0.81 4.34 -10.00
C PRO A 284 1.19 3.03 -10.72
N ARG A 285 1.91 3.13 -11.85
CA ARG A 285 2.39 1.96 -12.58
C ARG A 285 3.41 1.17 -11.76
N PRO A 286 3.54 -0.15 -12.01
CA PRO A 286 4.67 -0.91 -11.52
C PRO A 286 6.00 -0.26 -11.99
N SER A 287 7.00 -0.20 -11.09
CA SER A 287 8.31 0.40 -11.40
C SER A 287 9.39 -0.68 -11.45
N PRO A 288 9.91 -1.01 -12.65
CA PRO A 288 11.06 -1.88 -12.81
C PRO A 288 12.29 -1.36 -12.05
N GLU A 289 12.53 -0.05 -12.10
CA GLU A 289 13.69 0.60 -11.46
C GLU A 289 13.69 0.40 -9.95
N SER A 290 12.53 0.47 -9.31
CA SER A 290 12.43 0.27 -7.87
C SER A 290 12.67 -1.19 -7.46
N LEU A 291 12.25 -2.16 -8.28
CA LEU A 291 12.54 -3.57 -8.06
C LEU A 291 14.01 -3.91 -8.36
N LYS A 292 14.63 -3.21 -9.32
CA LYS A 292 16.06 -3.36 -9.59
C LYS A 292 16.89 -3.05 -8.35
N THR A 293 16.59 -1.95 -7.64
CA THR A 293 17.26 -1.60 -6.38
C THR A 293 17.21 -2.74 -5.36
N VAL A 294 16.06 -3.41 -5.25
CA VAL A 294 15.91 -4.56 -4.36
C VAL A 294 16.75 -5.74 -4.82
N LEU A 295 16.74 -6.06 -6.11
CA LEU A 295 17.54 -7.15 -6.68
C LEU A 295 19.03 -6.90 -6.49
N ASP A 296 19.50 -5.67 -6.74
CA ASP A 296 20.90 -5.27 -6.56
C ASP A 296 21.34 -5.50 -5.09
N GLN A 297 20.55 -5.04 -4.12
CA GLN A 297 20.87 -5.24 -2.71
C GLN A 297 20.82 -6.73 -2.29
N MET A 298 19.85 -7.49 -2.81
CA MET A 298 19.77 -8.92 -2.50
C MET A 298 20.93 -9.72 -3.11
N ALA A 299 21.43 -9.33 -4.29
CA ALA A 299 22.52 -10.00 -4.97
C ALA A 299 23.84 -9.99 -4.17
N GLU A 300 24.01 -9.04 -3.23
CA GLU A 300 25.18 -9.00 -2.34
C GLU A 300 25.26 -10.22 -1.42
N THR A 301 24.13 -10.84 -1.11
CA THR A 301 24.05 -11.96 -0.14
C THR A 301 23.40 -13.21 -0.71
N ASP A 302 22.70 -13.14 -1.84
CA ASP A 302 22.02 -14.28 -2.47
C ASP A 302 22.33 -14.34 -3.97
N PRO A 303 23.25 -15.23 -4.40
CA PRO A 303 23.65 -15.36 -5.79
C PRO A 303 22.50 -15.79 -6.73
N ARG A 304 21.39 -16.33 -6.19
CA ARG A 304 20.23 -16.73 -7.02
C ARG A 304 19.54 -15.55 -7.69
N VAL A 305 19.71 -14.33 -7.17
CA VAL A 305 19.08 -13.12 -7.74
C VAL A 305 19.94 -12.41 -8.78
N ALA A 306 21.22 -12.74 -8.91
CA ALA A 306 22.19 -12.01 -9.74
C ALA A 306 21.78 -11.87 -11.22
N ASN A 307 21.04 -12.84 -11.77
CA ASN A 307 20.59 -12.86 -13.16
C ASN A 307 19.07 -12.58 -13.32
N LEU A 308 18.37 -12.23 -12.23
CA LEU A 308 16.95 -11.95 -12.30
C LEU A 308 16.72 -10.53 -12.82
N LYS A 309 15.67 -10.38 -13.65
CA LYS A 309 15.28 -9.08 -14.21
C LYS A 309 14.02 -8.57 -13.52
N PRO A 310 13.90 -7.27 -13.23
CA PRO A 310 12.73 -6.66 -12.58
C PRO A 310 11.40 -6.98 -13.28
N GLU A 311 11.42 -7.06 -14.62
CA GLU A 311 10.26 -7.32 -15.46
C GLU A 311 9.63 -8.70 -15.19
N GLN A 312 10.39 -9.65 -14.68
CA GLN A 312 9.90 -10.97 -14.29
C GLN A 312 8.91 -10.91 -13.11
N PHE A 313 8.91 -9.82 -12.36
CA PHE A 313 8.10 -9.63 -11.15
C PHE A 313 6.94 -8.63 -11.36
N ILE A 314 6.72 -8.19 -12.60
CA ILE A 314 5.74 -7.14 -12.93
C ILE A 314 4.72 -7.65 -13.94
N ASP A 315 3.47 -7.19 -13.79
CA ASP A 315 2.44 -7.24 -14.82
C ASP A 315 1.81 -5.85 -14.99
N GLY A 316 2.32 -5.09 -15.97
CA GLY A 316 1.88 -3.72 -16.28
C GLY A 316 0.74 -3.60 -17.28
N ARG A 317 0.22 -4.72 -17.83
CA ARG A 317 -0.76 -4.71 -18.94
C ARG A 317 -2.05 -3.97 -18.62
N PHE A 318 -2.50 -4.01 -17.37
CA PHE A 318 -3.73 -3.34 -16.95
C PHE A 318 -3.63 -1.81 -17.07
N PHE A 319 -2.45 -1.24 -16.87
CA PHE A 319 -2.23 0.20 -17.10
C PHE A 319 -2.20 0.53 -18.60
N GLN A 320 -1.64 -0.34 -19.44
CA GLN A 320 -1.65 -0.17 -20.89
C GLN A 320 -3.10 -0.21 -21.43
N GLU A 321 -3.94 -1.10 -20.90
CA GLU A 321 -5.38 -1.14 -21.22
C GLU A 321 -6.09 0.17 -20.84
N LEU A 322 -5.89 0.68 -19.60
CA LEU A 322 -6.48 1.95 -19.16
C LEU A 322 -6.05 3.17 -19.99
N GLU A 323 -4.82 3.17 -20.48
CA GLU A 323 -4.30 4.21 -21.37
C GLU A 323 -4.92 4.14 -22.74
N LYS A 324 -4.98 2.94 -23.33
CA LYS A 324 -5.60 2.69 -24.63
C LYS A 324 -7.08 3.07 -24.63
N GLU A 325 -7.79 2.85 -23.53
CA GLU A 325 -9.19 3.25 -23.35
C GLU A 325 -9.36 4.76 -23.11
N GLY A 326 -8.27 5.51 -22.92
CA GLY A 326 -8.30 6.94 -22.56
C GLY A 326 -8.84 7.21 -21.16
N PHE A 327 -8.91 6.19 -20.28
CA PHE A 327 -9.43 6.33 -18.91
C PHE A 327 -8.58 7.28 -18.08
N ILE A 328 -7.26 7.09 -18.10
CA ILE A 328 -6.30 7.91 -17.34
C ILE A 328 -6.39 9.38 -17.78
N GLN A 329 -6.42 9.64 -19.09
CA GLN A 329 -6.50 11.00 -19.65
C GLN A 329 -7.80 11.71 -19.27
N LYS A 330 -8.93 10.99 -19.25
CA LYS A 330 -10.22 11.53 -18.82
C LYS A 330 -10.26 11.85 -17.33
N LEU A 331 -9.57 11.07 -16.52
CA LEU A 331 -9.55 11.24 -15.07
C LEU A 331 -8.76 12.48 -14.64
N TRP A 332 -7.72 12.85 -15.40
CA TRP A 332 -6.80 13.95 -15.06
C TRP A 332 -7.03 15.24 -15.87
N LYS A 333 -8.14 15.33 -16.62
CA LYS A 333 -8.62 16.58 -17.24
C LYS A 333 -9.23 17.50 -16.19
#